data_a62abcc3f33c5f056ed22da5ac07290a
#
_entry.id   a62abcc3f33c5f056ed22da5ac07290a
#
_cell.length_a   1.000
_cell.length_b   1.000
_cell.length_c   1.000
_cell.angle_alpha   90.00
_cell.angle_beta   90.00
_cell.angle_gamma   90.00
#
_symmetry.space_group_name_H-M   'P 1'
#
loop_
_entity.id
_entity.type
_entity.pdbx_description
1 polymer ?
#
loop_
_entity_poly.entity_id
_entity_poly.type
_entity_poly.pdbx_seq_one_letter_code
_entity_poly.pdbx_strand_id
1 'polypeptide(L)'
;VSRGLGDVYKRQRKYIDKGKKEECPIPEYLDEYLEKYHDILMESVAETSEEFMDRYFEGDTFSVTEVSAALAMNVQEASIVPVCMGSPINLRGVSNLLDDICGYFPSPDKRSCNGIAQKTNEIFEANYDFTKVKSAYVWKTIADPFLGKYSLIKVCSGVIKSDDTLLNVEKGEEERLNKLYVLEGSKPIEVPELHAGDIGAIAKLNSVQTGDSLATKANPILYPKALLSTPYTCKRFKAVKKGDEDKISQALAKMMSEDKTLRVVNDSANRQSLIYGIGDQHLDIVMNKLKERYKVDVELSKPKVPFRETIRKNADVEGKHKKQSGGHGQYGHVKMRFEPSGDLETPYEFEQVVVGGAVPKNYFPAVEKGLQECVLKGPLAAYPVVGVKATLYDGSYHPVDSSEMAFKMATILAFKKGFMDASPVLLEPIVSMKVTVPDKFTGDVMGDLNKRRGRVLGMTPDHQGNTSIEADVPQLEIYGYSTDLRSM
;
A
#
# COMPACT_ATOMS: atom_id res chain seq x y z
N VAL A 1 -16.35 28.68 -4.93
CA VAL A 1 -16.63 30.02 -5.50
C VAL A 1 -15.42 30.49 -6.30
N SER A 2 -15.63 30.78 -7.59
CA SER A 2 -14.55 31.24 -8.47
C SER A 2 -14.35 32.77 -8.30
N ARG A 3 -13.17 33.18 -7.86
CA ARG A 3 -12.78 34.59 -7.80
C ARG A 3 -12.19 35.17 -9.11
N GLY A 4 -12.22 34.42 -10.18
CA GLY A 4 -11.69 34.86 -11.46
C GLY A 4 -12.49 36.00 -12.12
N LEU A 5 -13.70 36.25 -11.67
CA LEU A 5 -14.64 37.19 -12.29
C LEU A 5 -14.79 38.53 -11.53
N GLY A 6 -14.08 38.72 -10.44
CA GLY A 6 -14.16 39.93 -9.62
C GLY A 6 -14.11 39.59 -8.12
N ASP A 7 -13.97 40.61 -7.29
CA ASP A 7 -14.13 40.42 -5.85
C ASP A 7 -15.62 40.39 -5.47
N VAL A 8 -15.91 40.06 -4.21
CA VAL A 8 -17.26 39.98 -3.63
C VAL A 8 -18.11 41.23 -3.88
N TYR A 9 -17.50 42.35 -4.25
CA TYR A 9 -18.10 43.66 -4.47
C TYR A 9 -18.20 44.07 -5.95
N LYS A 10 -18.21 43.13 -6.87
CA LYS A 10 -18.30 43.43 -8.30
C LYS A 10 -17.17 44.35 -8.79
N ARG A 11 -15.95 44.21 -8.23
CA ARG A 11 -14.76 44.92 -8.67
C ARG A 11 -13.85 44.02 -9.47
N GLN A 12 -13.42 44.47 -10.64
CA GLN A 12 -12.44 43.82 -11.47
C GLN A 12 -11.10 44.55 -11.38
N ARG A 13 -9.98 43.80 -11.33
CA ARG A 13 -8.64 44.35 -11.36
C ARG A 13 -7.88 43.82 -12.56
N LYS A 14 -7.38 44.72 -13.40
CA LYS A 14 -6.53 44.37 -14.52
C LYS A 14 -5.08 44.32 -14.09
N TYR A 15 -4.38 43.25 -14.43
CA TYR A 15 -2.94 43.14 -14.22
C TYR A 15 -2.22 43.83 -15.37
N ILE A 16 -1.44 44.89 -15.07
CA ILE A 16 -0.78 45.69 -16.07
C ILE A 16 0.63 45.15 -16.35
N ASP A 17 1.47 44.97 -15.31
CA ASP A 17 2.83 44.44 -15.41
C ASP A 17 3.34 44.05 -14.02
N LYS A 18 4.14 42.95 -13.94
CA LYS A 18 4.83 42.50 -12.72
C LYS A 18 4.00 42.56 -11.42
N GLY A 19 2.72 42.16 -11.51
CA GLY A 19 1.82 42.10 -10.37
C GLY A 19 1.15 43.44 -9.98
N LYS A 20 1.36 44.52 -10.72
CA LYS A 20 0.58 45.75 -10.52
C LYS A 20 -0.86 45.54 -10.94
N LYS A 21 -1.79 46.05 -10.13
CA LYS A 21 -3.22 45.91 -10.31
C LYS A 21 -3.84 47.28 -10.53
N GLU A 22 -4.74 47.41 -11.49
CA GLU A 22 -5.54 48.60 -11.72
C GLU A 22 -7.03 48.21 -11.71
N GLU A 23 -7.84 48.98 -11.04
CA GLU A 23 -9.29 48.77 -11.04
C GLU A 23 -9.85 49.11 -12.41
N CYS A 24 -10.70 48.25 -12.93
CA CYS A 24 -11.38 48.45 -14.23
C CYS A 24 -12.85 48.01 -14.12
N PRO A 25 -13.75 48.59 -14.94
CA PRO A 25 -15.14 48.18 -14.98
C PRO A 25 -15.27 46.72 -15.44
N ILE A 26 -16.27 46.05 -14.92
CA ILE A 26 -16.61 44.69 -15.32
C ILE A 26 -17.25 44.76 -16.72
N PRO A 27 -16.87 43.88 -17.66
CA PRO A 27 -17.52 43.82 -18.95
C PRO A 27 -19.00 43.39 -18.80
N GLU A 28 -19.93 44.05 -19.49
CA GLU A 28 -21.39 43.82 -19.43
C GLU A 28 -21.77 42.36 -19.65
N TYR A 29 -21.05 41.62 -20.49
CA TYR A 29 -21.33 40.21 -20.77
C TYR A 29 -21.13 39.28 -19.57
N LEU A 30 -20.52 39.75 -18.45
CA LEU A 30 -20.32 39.01 -17.23
C LEU A 30 -21.35 39.33 -16.13
N ASP A 31 -22.22 40.32 -16.31
CA ASP A 31 -23.13 40.79 -15.26
C ASP A 31 -24.07 39.67 -14.75
N GLU A 32 -24.68 38.92 -15.71
CA GLU A 32 -25.56 37.78 -15.37
C GLU A 32 -24.84 36.70 -14.54
N TYR A 33 -23.61 36.38 -14.91
CA TYR A 33 -22.79 35.41 -14.15
C TYR A 33 -22.39 35.94 -12.76
N LEU A 34 -22.08 37.21 -12.67
CA LEU A 34 -21.71 37.84 -11.40
C LEU A 34 -22.88 37.86 -10.41
N GLU A 35 -24.08 38.23 -10.88
CA GLU A 35 -25.28 38.20 -10.04
C GLU A 35 -25.54 36.78 -9.52
N LYS A 36 -25.57 35.81 -10.40
CA LYS A 36 -25.80 34.42 -10.05
C LYS A 36 -24.79 33.90 -9.00
N TYR A 37 -23.49 34.13 -9.21
CA TYR A 37 -22.47 33.63 -8.28
C TYR A 37 -22.38 34.47 -7.00
N HIS A 38 -22.74 35.75 -7.05
CA HIS A 38 -22.87 36.58 -5.85
C HIS A 38 -23.99 36.06 -4.96
N ASP A 39 -25.14 35.75 -5.50
CA ASP A 39 -26.28 35.23 -4.74
C ASP A 39 -25.94 33.88 -4.10
N ILE A 40 -25.33 32.95 -4.83
CA ILE A 40 -24.86 31.67 -4.27
C ILE A 40 -23.85 31.91 -3.13
N LEU A 41 -22.96 32.90 -3.26
CA LEU A 41 -22.00 33.23 -2.21
C LEU A 41 -22.69 33.79 -0.98
N MET A 42 -23.66 34.69 -1.16
CA MET A 42 -24.42 35.28 -0.03
C MET A 42 -25.27 34.24 0.69
N GLU A 43 -25.89 33.31 -0.05
CA GLU A 43 -26.58 32.15 0.51
C GLU A 43 -25.63 31.29 1.37
N SER A 44 -24.45 30.97 0.83
CA SER A 44 -23.43 30.20 1.57
C SER A 44 -22.91 30.94 2.81
N VAL A 45 -22.86 32.27 2.79
CA VAL A 45 -22.51 33.08 3.97
C VAL A 45 -23.67 33.06 4.98
N ALA A 46 -24.91 33.16 4.52
CA ALA A 46 -26.10 33.11 5.38
C ALA A 46 -26.18 31.78 6.15
N GLU A 47 -25.84 30.66 5.53
CA GLU A 47 -25.82 29.32 6.16
C GLU A 47 -24.84 29.18 7.32
N THR A 48 -23.93 30.15 7.54
CA THR A 48 -22.91 30.07 8.61
C THR A 48 -23.45 30.30 10.02
N SER A 49 -24.55 31.00 10.17
CA SER A 49 -25.20 31.23 11.48
C SER A 49 -26.68 31.55 11.34
N GLU A 50 -27.47 31.26 12.39
CA GLU A 50 -28.88 31.62 12.44
C GLU A 50 -29.10 33.14 12.27
N GLU A 51 -28.24 33.97 12.86
CA GLU A 51 -28.31 35.43 12.73
C GLU A 51 -28.12 35.89 11.28
N PHE A 52 -27.16 35.30 10.54
CA PHE A 52 -26.94 35.62 9.13
C PHE A 52 -28.06 35.09 8.25
N MET A 53 -28.65 33.97 8.60
CA MET A 53 -29.80 33.39 7.89
C MET A 53 -31.01 34.31 8.01
N ASP A 54 -31.33 34.78 9.22
CA ASP A 54 -32.46 35.71 9.47
C ASP A 54 -32.28 37.02 8.68
N ARG A 55 -31.09 37.62 8.75
CA ARG A 55 -30.78 38.85 8.01
C ARG A 55 -30.88 38.69 6.50
N TYR A 56 -30.45 37.55 5.99
CA TYR A 56 -30.55 37.22 4.56
C TYR A 56 -32.01 37.14 4.10
N PHE A 57 -32.88 36.52 4.87
CA PHE A 57 -34.33 36.48 4.59
C PHE A 57 -35.02 37.81 4.72
N GLU A 58 -34.52 38.72 5.61
CA GLU A 58 -34.98 40.09 5.73
C GLU A 58 -34.49 41.00 4.58
N GLY A 59 -33.58 40.50 3.74
CA GLY A 59 -33.04 41.23 2.59
C GLY A 59 -31.88 42.17 2.95
N ASP A 60 -31.26 41.97 4.12
CA ASP A 60 -30.11 42.75 4.55
C ASP A 60 -28.84 42.38 3.75
N THR A 61 -27.95 43.35 3.57
CA THR A 61 -26.66 43.15 2.92
C THR A 61 -25.56 42.89 3.95
N PHE A 62 -24.66 41.95 3.62
CA PHE A 62 -23.49 41.69 4.47
C PHE A 62 -22.33 42.61 4.15
N SER A 63 -21.60 43.05 5.15
CA SER A 63 -20.36 43.82 4.98
C SER A 63 -19.19 42.92 4.49
N VAL A 64 -18.16 43.55 3.91
CA VAL A 64 -16.93 42.83 3.47
C VAL A 64 -16.31 42.01 4.58
N THR A 65 -16.28 42.56 5.77
CA THR A 65 -15.69 41.93 6.96
C THR A 65 -16.46 40.71 7.40
N GLU A 66 -17.80 40.76 7.38
CA GLU A 66 -18.68 39.63 7.70
C GLU A 66 -18.53 38.52 6.68
N VAL A 67 -18.58 38.84 5.38
CA VAL A 67 -18.38 37.86 4.32
C VAL A 67 -16.99 37.20 4.40
N SER A 68 -15.95 38.00 4.67
CA SER A 68 -14.59 37.44 4.79
C SER A 68 -14.43 36.54 6.02
N ALA A 69 -15.03 36.90 7.15
CA ALA A 69 -15.02 36.09 8.36
C ALA A 69 -15.79 34.76 8.17
N ALA A 70 -16.99 34.82 7.55
CA ALA A 70 -17.79 33.65 7.24
C ALA A 70 -17.08 32.74 6.26
N LEU A 71 -16.45 33.27 5.21
CA LEU A 71 -15.62 32.47 4.29
C LEU A 71 -14.45 31.80 4.99
N ALA A 72 -13.76 32.49 5.91
CA ALA A 72 -12.66 31.90 6.66
C ALA A 72 -13.12 30.73 7.52
N MET A 73 -14.27 30.83 8.21
CA MET A 73 -14.85 29.72 8.97
C MET A 73 -15.19 28.53 8.07
N ASN A 74 -15.93 28.76 7.00
CA ASN A 74 -16.35 27.71 6.09
C ASN A 74 -15.17 27.02 5.37
N VAL A 75 -14.11 27.76 5.05
CA VAL A 75 -12.86 27.17 4.49
C VAL A 75 -12.15 26.31 5.54
N GLN A 76 -12.16 26.76 6.80
CA GLN A 76 -11.55 25.99 7.90
C GLN A 76 -12.29 24.67 8.15
N GLU A 77 -13.61 24.65 8.04
CA GLU A 77 -14.47 23.48 8.19
C GLU A 77 -14.56 22.63 6.92
N ALA A 78 -13.96 23.09 5.83
CA ALA A 78 -14.02 22.48 4.50
C ALA A 78 -15.42 22.39 3.88
N SER A 79 -16.38 23.22 4.34
CA SER A 79 -17.73 23.36 3.77
C SER A 79 -17.72 24.21 2.50
N ILE A 80 -16.80 25.17 2.37
CA ILE A 80 -16.54 25.95 1.15
C ILE A 80 -15.11 25.74 0.69
N VAL A 81 -14.94 25.51 -0.63
CA VAL A 81 -13.63 25.42 -1.27
C VAL A 81 -13.46 26.61 -2.23
N PRO A 82 -12.58 27.59 -1.90
CA PRO A 82 -12.30 28.72 -2.79
C PRO A 82 -11.53 28.23 -4.03
N VAL A 83 -11.99 28.61 -5.21
CA VAL A 83 -11.35 28.31 -6.50
C VAL A 83 -10.73 29.58 -7.07
N CYS A 84 -9.40 29.60 -7.19
CA CYS A 84 -8.64 30.73 -7.74
C CYS A 84 -8.10 30.37 -9.12
N MET A 85 -8.13 31.33 -10.04
CA MET A 85 -7.55 31.19 -11.38
C MET A 85 -6.39 32.17 -11.57
N GLY A 86 -5.32 31.71 -12.20
CA GLY A 86 -4.14 32.56 -12.44
C GLY A 86 -3.18 31.96 -13.46
N SER A 87 -2.17 32.76 -13.81
CA SER A 87 -1.07 32.35 -14.67
C SER A 87 0.25 32.49 -13.89
N PRO A 88 0.86 31.41 -13.39
CA PRO A 88 2.09 31.47 -12.61
C PRO A 88 3.29 31.94 -13.44
N ILE A 89 3.32 31.64 -14.75
CA ILE A 89 4.40 32.10 -15.64
C ILE A 89 4.39 33.62 -15.78
N ASN A 90 3.20 34.21 -15.87
CA ASN A 90 3.02 35.66 -16.00
C ASN A 90 2.81 36.36 -14.66
N LEU A 91 2.92 35.63 -13.52
CA LEU A 91 2.65 36.11 -12.16
C LEU A 91 1.27 36.75 -11.98
N ARG A 92 0.29 36.45 -12.87
CA ARG A 92 -1.05 36.98 -12.76
C ARG A 92 -1.86 36.14 -11.75
N GLY A 93 -2.50 36.79 -10.80
CA GLY A 93 -3.31 36.13 -9.75
C GLY A 93 -2.52 35.51 -8.59
N VAL A 94 -1.18 35.43 -8.67
CA VAL A 94 -0.35 34.85 -7.59
C VAL A 94 -0.47 35.63 -6.30
N SER A 95 -0.43 36.97 -6.35
CA SER A 95 -0.61 37.79 -5.13
C SER A 95 -1.99 37.59 -4.51
N ASN A 96 -3.05 37.44 -5.34
CA ASN A 96 -4.39 37.20 -4.83
C ASN A 96 -4.47 35.84 -4.13
N LEU A 97 -3.83 34.81 -4.70
CA LEU A 97 -3.76 33.50 -4.05
C LEU A 97 -3.07 33.59 -2.67
N LEU A 98 -1.98 34.36 -2.57
CA LEU A 98 -1.30 34.55 -1.29
C LEU A 98 -2.18 35.33 -0.28
N ASP A 99 -2.86 36.36 -0.75
CA ASP A 99 -3.80 37.14 0.07
C ASP A 99 -4.97 36.23 0.56
N ASP A 100 -5.48 35.36 -0.32
CA ASP A 100 -6.55 34.39 0.01
C ASP A 100 -6.06 33.33 1.00
N ILE A 101 -4.82 32.83 0.87
CA ILE A 101 -4.21 31.93 1.86
C ILE A 101 -4.12 32.62 3.23
N CYS A 102 -3.61 33.86 3.28
CA CYS A 102 -3.51 34.60 4.53
C CYS A 102 -4.87 34.97 5.15
N GLY A 103 -5.90 35.19 4.30
CA GLY A 103 -7.23 35.61 4.75
C GLY A 103 -8.15 34.47 5.18
N TYR A 104 -8.01 33.28 4.59
CA TYR A 104 -8.98 32.18 4.81
C TYR A 104 -8.40 30.95 5.50
N PHE A 105 -7.10 30.70 5.40
CA PHE A 105 -6.53 29.53 6.05
C PHE A 105 -6.19 29.83 7.52
N PRO A 106 -6.54 28.93 8.44
CA PRO A 106 -6.24 29.14 9.85
C PRO A 106 -4.75 28.97 10.13
N SER A 107 -4.21 29.76 11.05
CA SER A 107 -2.90 29.51 11.63
C SER A 107 -2.91 28.25 12.51
N PRO A 108 -1.76 27.64 12.81
CA PRO A 108 -1.69 26.41 13.61
C PRO A 108 -2.39 26.50 14.98
N ASP A 109 -2.34 27.66 15.63
CA ASP A 109 -2.97 27.91 16.94
C ASP A 109 -4.51 27.83 16.93
N LYS A 110 -5.13 27.90 15.74
CA LYS A 110 -6.59 27.73 15.57
C LYS A 110 -7.01 26.26 15.40
N ARG A 111 -6.07 25.33 15.36
CA ARG A 111 -6.35 23.90 15.20
C ARG A 111 -6.05 23.13 16.48
N SER A 112 -6.91 22.17 16.81
CA SER A 112 -6.62 21.22 17.87
C SER A 112 -5.53 20.22 17.40
N CYS A 113 -4.62 19.90 18.30
CA CYS A 113 -3.63 18.86 18.12
C CYS A 113 -3.55 18.01 19.39
N ASN A 114 -4.12 16.81 19.34
CA ASN A 114 -4.26 15.96 20.52
C ASN A 114 -3.43 14.69 20.34
N GLY A 115 -2.71 14.30 21.38
CA GLY A 115 -2.01 13.04 21.50
C GLY A 115 -2.47 12.28 22.74
N ILE A 116 -1.89 11.11 22.98
CA ILE A 116 -2.13 10.30 24.17
C ILE A 116 -0.84 10.26 24.99
N ALA A 117 -0.91 10.73 26.24
CA ALA A 117 0.18 10.61 27.20
C ALA A 117 0.33 9.15 27.62
N GLN A 118 1.42 8.48 27.22
CA GLN A 118 1.61 7.04 27.41
C GLN A 118 1.69 6.58 28.86
N LYS A 119 2.03 7.47 29.80
CA LYS A 119 2.12 7.13 31.23
C LYS A 119 0.79 7.13 31.95
N THR A 120 -0.13 8.05 31.57
CA THR A 120 -1.43 8.21 32.21
C THR A 120 -2.56 7.66 31.36
N ASN A 121 -2.32 7.41 30.08
CA ASN A 121 -3.29 7.03 29.05
C ASN A 121 -4.39 8.07 28.85
N GLU A 122 -4.10 9.34 29.19
CA GLU A 122 -5.02 10.47 29.06
C GLU A 122 -4.74 11.25 27.77
N ILE A 123 -5.74 12.00 27.31
CA ILE A 123 -5.59 12.90 26.17
C ILE A 123 -4.67 14.05 26.56
N PHE A 124 -3.60 14.23 25.78
CA PHE A 124 -2.72 15.38 25.87
C PHE A 124 -3.07 16.38 24.78
N GLU A 125 -3.61 17.50 25.19
CA GLU A 125 -3.92 18.61 24.29
C GLU A 125 -2.66 19.45 24.01
N ALA A 126 -1.96 19.12 22.93
CA ALA A 126 -0.76 19.85 22.51
C ALA A 126 -1.11 21.26 22.00
N ASN A 127 -2.11 21.33 21.10
CA ASN A 127 -2.70 22.54 20.55
C ASN A 127 -1.69 23.59 20.05
N TYR A 128 -0.52 23.13 19.60
CA TYR A 128 0.60 23.98 19.16
C TYR A 128 1.06 25.01 20.20
N ASP A 129 0.93 24.70 21.48
CA ASP A 129 1.37 25.54 22.56
C ASP A 129 2.88 25.36 22.84
N PHE A 130 3.65 26.43 22.61
CA PHE A 130 5.11 26.43 22.80
C PHE A 130 5.54 26.39 24.27
N THR A 131 4.63 26.61 25.24
CA THR A 131 4.92 26.56 26.67
C THR A 131 4.86 25.15 27.25
N LYS A 132 4.22 24.21 26.53
CA LYS A 132 4.06 22.82 26.94
C LYS A 132 5.34 21.99 26.71
N VAL A 133 5.31 20.73 27.12
CA VAL A 133 6.40 19.77 26.91
C VAL A 133 6.65 19.55 25.41
N LYS A 134 7.90 19.31 25.04
CA LYS A 134 8.33 19.12 23.66
C LYS A 134 7.72 17.87 23.05
N SER A 135 7.05 18.02 21.93
CA SER A 135 6.58 16.89 21.13
C SER A 135 6.45 17.26 19.65
N ALA A 136 6.64 16.27 18.79
CA ALA A 136 6.50 16.41 17.35
C ALA A 136 5.95 15.13 16.71
N TYR A 137 5.36 15.30 15.54
CA TYR A 137 4.90 14.20 14.69
C TYR A 137 5.67 14.18 13.38
N VAL A 138 6.16 12.99 13.00
CA VAL A 138 6.91 12.78 11.75
C VAL A 138 5.91 12.49 10.63
N TRP A 139 5.60 13.51 9.86
CA TRP A 139 4.56 13.40 8.84
C TRP A 139 5.06 12.92 7.47
N LYS A 140 6.38 13.02 7.20
CA LYS A 140 6.98 12.58 5.94
C LYS A 140 8.46 12.25 6.10
N THR A 141 8.94 11.32 5.27
CA THR A 141 10.36 11.02 5.09
C THR A 141 10.76 11.34 3.64
N ILE A 142 11.91 11.97 3.46
CA ILE A 142 12.53 12.21 2.15
C ILE A 142 13.90 11.54 2.16
N ALA A 143 14.19 10.72 1.15
CA ALA A 143 15.49 10.12 0.95
C ALA A 143 16.22 10.87 -0.16
N ASP A 144 17.06 11.82 0.21
CA ASP A 144 17.90 12.55 -0.73
C ASP A 144 19.13 11.70 -1.12
N PRO A 145 19.46 11.59 -2.42
CA PRO A 145 20.61 10.80 -2.88
C PRO A 145 21.97 11.29 -2.33
N PHE A 146 22.10 12.59 -2.03
CA PHE A 146 23.36 13.22 -1.61
C PHE A 146 23.43 13.48 -0.12
N LEU A 147 22.31 13.94 0.47
CA LEU A 147 22.26 14.36 1.87
C LEU A 147 21.73 13.26 2.80
N GLY A 148 21.20 12.17 2.23
CA GLY A 148 20.64 11.04 2.96
C GLY A 148 19.17 11.21 3.35
N LYS A 149 18.78 10.63 4.49
CA LYS A 149 17.38 10.63 4.94
C LYS A 149 17.08 11.89 5.74
N TYR A 150 16.01 12.59 5.36
CA TYR A 150 15.36 13.65 6.14
C TYR A 150 14.03 13.15 6.70
N SER A 151 13.81 13.35 7.99
CA SER A 151 12.51 13.19 8.64
C SER A 151 11.88 14.57 8.78
N LEU A 152 10.75 14.80 8.08
CA LEU A 152 10.00 16.04 8.18
C LEU A 152 9.07 15.93 9.38
N ILE A 153 9.20 16.87 10.30
CA ILE A 153 8.43 16.94 11.53
C ILE A 153 7.50 18.13 11.54
N LYS A 154 6.38 17.99 12.21
CA LYS A 154 5.55 19.08 12.68
C LYS A 154 5.66 19.13 14.20
N VAL A 155 6.08 20.27 14.73
CA VAL A 155 6.19 20.46 16.18
C VAL A 155 4.78 20.65 16.72
N CYS A 156 4.31 19.74 17.57
CA CYS A 156 2.96 19.75 18.11
C CYS A 156 2.86 20.57 19.40
N SER A 157 3.91 20.56 20.22
CA SER A 157 4.00 21.35 21.45
C SER A 157 5.45 21.63 21.83
N GLY A 158 5.67 22.68 22.61
CA GLY A 158 6.98 23.09 23.11
C GLY A 158 7.88 23.72 22.05
N VAL A 159 9.19 23.77 22.36
CA VAL A 159 10.24 24.27 21.46
C VAL A 159 11.31 23.21 21.36
N ILE A 160 11.58 22.72 20.16
CA ILE A 160 12.62 21.73 19.88
C ILE A 160 13.89 22.48 19.47
N LYS A 161 15.01 22.16 20.09
CA LYS A 161 16.31 22.77 19.82
C LYS A 161 17.29 21.79 19.18
N SER A 162 18.27 22.33 18.47
CA SER A 162 19.43 21.54 18.05
C SER A 162 20.08 20.87 19.26
N ASP A 163 20.57 19.65 19.08
CA ASP A 163 21.14 18.79 20.12
C ASP A 163 20.18 18.27 21.21
N ASP A 164 18.88 18.55 21.12
CA ASP A 164 17.88 17.87 21.96
C ASP A 164 17.93 16.35 21.72
N THR A 165 17.63 15.59 22.78
CA THR A 165 17.39 14.15 22.68
C THR A 165 15.91 13.89 22.90
N LEU A 166 15.24 13.30 21.90
CA LEU A 166 13.84 12.93 21.97
C LEU A 166 13.68 11.41 21.85
N LEU A 167 12.65 10.90 22.47
CA LEU A 167 12.24 9.51 22.39
C LEU A 167 11.36 9.31 21.15
N ASN A 168 11.68 8.34 20.32
CA ASN A 168 10.74 7.74 19.38
C ASN A 168 9.76 6.88 20.20
N VAL A 169 8.53 7.35 20.36
CA VAL A 169 7.58 6.76 21.30
C VAL A 169 7.13 5.38 20.85
N GLU A 170 6.99 5.15 19.53
CA GLU A 170 6.58 3.87 18.97
C GLU A 170 7.62 2.77 19.15
N LYS A 171 8.91 3.12 19.13
CA LYS A 171 10.03 2.15 19.20
C LYS A 171 10.73 2.12 20.55
N GLY A 172 10.51 3.13 21.39
CA GLY A 172 11.21 3.24 22.67
C GLY A 172 12.69 3.62 22.57
N GLU A 173 13.15 4.11 21.41
CA GLU A 173 14.53 4.46 21.14
C GLU A 173 14.76 5.97 21.23
N GLU A 174 15.86 6.38 21.86
CA GLU A 174 16.24 7.79 21.95
C GLU A 174 17.03 8.23 20.71
N GLU A 175 16.66 9.36 20.14
CA GLU A 175 17.30 9.98 18.99
C GLU A 175 17.83 11.36 19.35
N ARG A 176 19.11 11.60 19.07
CA ARG A 176 19.72 12.92 19.20
C ARG A 176 19.51 13.74 17.94
N LEU A 177 18.96 14.94 18.09
CA LEU A 177 18.67 15.87 17.00
C LEU A 177 19.88 16.75 16.75
N ASN A 178 20.79 16.32 15.87
CA ASN A 178 22.06 17.06 15.68
C ASN A 178 21.83 18.46 15.08
N LYS A 179 21.03 18.55 14.00
CA LYS A 179 20.74 19.80 13.27
C LYS A 179 19.29 19.83 12.86
N LEU A 180 18.69 21.00 13.00
CA LEU A 180 17.33 21.28 12.55
C LEU A 180 17.38 22.13 11.29
N TYR A 181 16.44 21.89 10.38
CA TYR A 181 16.35 22.60 9.12
C TYR A 181 14.91 23.06 8.83
N VAL A 182 14.80 24.17 8.14
CA VAL A 182 13.60 24.58 7.41
C VAL A 182 13.91 24.40 5.93
N LEU A 183 12.97 23.82 5.16
CA LEU A 183 13.16 23.59 3.73
C LEU A 183 12.56 24.74 2.92
N GLU A 184 13.39 25.45 2.18
CA GLU A 184 12.96 26.40 1.14
C GLU A 184 13.10 25.72 -0.24
N GLY A 185 12.00 25.10 -0.69
CA GLY A 185 12.06 24.23 -1.86
C GLY A 185 13.00 23.05 -1.63
N SER A 186 14.10 22.97 -2.39
CA SER A 186 15.12 21.93 -2.25
C SER A 186 16.29 22.31 -1.34
N LYS A 187 16.32 23.54 -0.80
CA LYS A 187 17.44 24.03 0.02
C LYS A 187 17.14 23.87 1.50
N PRO A 188 17.93 23.08 2.25
CA PRO A 188 17.82 23.02 3.70
C PRO A 188 18.52 24.24 4.32
N ILE A 189 17.79 25.02 5.11
CA ILE A 189 18.31 26.15 5.89
C ILE A 189 18.40 25.69 7.34
N GLU A 190 19.60 25.71 7.90
CA GLU A 190 19.83 25.34 9.28
C GLU A 190 19.24 26.40 10.23
N VAL A 191 18.49 25.93 11.26
CA VAL A 191 17.89 26.77 12.28
C VAL A 191 18.24 26.23 13.67
N PRO A 192 18.38 27.12 14.68
CA PRO A 192 18.74 26.69 16.04
C PRO A 192 17.58 26.00 16.78
N GLU A 193 16.35 26.35 16.49
CA GLU A 193 15.16 25.84 17.14
C GLU A 193 13.92 25.88 16.22
N LEU A 194 12.93 25.05 16.55
CA LEU A 194 11.61 24.98 15.93
C LEU A 194 10.56 25.09 17.00
N HIS A 195 9.58 25.97 16.80
CA HIS A 195 8.49 26.21 17.72
C HIS A 195 7.26 25.36 17.41
N ALA A 196 6.39 25.19 18.39
CA ALA A 196 5.09 24.54 18.19
C ALA A 196 4.32 25.21 17.02
N GLY A 197 3.85 24.39 16.09
CA GLY A 197 3.24 24.83 14.83
C GLY A 197 4.19 24.86 13.64
N ASP A 198 5.50 24.91 13.86
CA ASP A 198 6.49 24.89 12.78
C ASP A 198 6.60 23.52 12.11
N ILE A 199 6.92 23.57 10.83
CA ILE A 199 7.32 22.39 10.04
C ILE A 199 8.82 22.49 9.79
N GLY A 200 9.56 21.50 10.28
CA GLY A 200 11.00 21.42 10.08
C GLY A 200 11.44 20.06 9.57
N ALA A 201 12.74 19.92 9.35
CA ALA A 201 13.37 18.69 8.91
C ALA A 201 14.55 18.34 9.80
N ILE A 202 14.73 17.05 10.06
CA ILE A 202 15.85 16.51 10.82
C ILE A 202 16.56 15.47 9.95
N ALA A 203 17.88 15.64 9.80
CA ALA A 203 18.69 14.73 8.99
C ALA A 203 19.20 13.54 9.84
N LYS A 204 19.33 12.38 9.19
CA LYS A 204 20.08 11.21 9.70
C LYS A 204 19.55 10.61 10.99
N LEU A 205 18.24 10.66 11.23
CA LEU A 205 17.62 9.86 12.29
C LEU A 205 17.60 8.39 11.89
N ASN A 206 18.00 7.51 12.79
CA ASN A 206 18.18 6.08 12.49
C ASN A 206 16.87 5.29 12.63
N SER A 207 16.20 5.42 13.76
CA SER A 207 15.01 4.64 14.08
C SER A 207 13.71 5.25 13.57
N VAL A 208 13.71 6.54 13.27
CA VAL A 208 12.50 7.33 12.98
C VAL A 208 11.95 7.07 11.58
N GLN A 209 10.64 6.92 11.48
CA GLN A 209 9.89 6.71 10.24
C GLN A 209 8.68 7.66 10.18
N THR A 210 8.11 7.79 8.97
CA THR A 210 6.85 8.50 8.77
C THR A 210 5.75 7.86 9.62
N GLY A 211 5.03 8.69 10.38
CA GLY A 211 4.00 8.27 11.32
C GLY A 211 4.48 8.08 12.76
N ASP A 212 5.78 8.27 13.04
CA ASP A 212 6.31 8.16 14.39
C ASP A 212 6.14 9.47 15.17
N SER A 213 5.98 9.35 16.49
CA SER A 213 5.87 10.44 17.45
C SER A 213 7.20 10.64 18.18
N LEU A 214 7.64 11.88 18.25
CA LEU A 214 8.84 12.26 18.99
C LEU A 214 8.45 13.08 20.22
N ALA A 215 8.89 12.68 21.41
CA ALA A 215 8.57 13.38 22.66
C ALA A 215 9.73 13.27 23.65
N THR A 216 9.63 13.99 24.79
CA THR A 216 10.60 13.80 25.86
C THR A 216 10.40 12.44 26.55
N LYS A 217 11.48 11.79 26.96
CA LYS A 217 11.42 10.51 27.70
C LYS A 217 10.60 10.61 28.99
N ALA A 218 10.63 11.78 29.64
CA ALA A 218 9.84 12.05 30.83
C ALA A 218 8.35 12.03 30.57
N ASN A 219 7.91 12.52 29.40
CA ASN A 219 6.52 12.61 29.00
C ASN A 219 6.35 12.09 27.57
N PRO A 220 6.28 10.78 27.36
CA PRO A 220 6.06 10.21 26.04
C PRO A 220 4.63 10.44 25.58
N ILE A 221 4.47 11.10 24.44
CA ILE A 221 3.18 11.47 23.84
C ILE A 221 3.08 10.79 22.48
N LEU A 222 2.03 10.00 22.29
CA LEU A 222 1.73 9.29 21.05
C LEU A 222 0.67 10.03 20.25
N TYR A 223 0.98 10.37 19.01
CA TYR A 223 0.02 10.98 18.09
C TYR A 223 -0.66 9.91 17.20
N PRO A 224 -1.93 10.12 16.80
CA PRO A 224 -2.63 9.19 15.91
C PRO A 224 -1.94 9.15 14.56
N LYS A 225 -1.73 7.94 14.06
CA LYS A 225 -1.17 7.73 12.71
C LYS A 225 -2.19 8.06 11.64
N ALA A 226 -1.72 8.68 10.57
CA ALA A 226 -2.56 8.90 9.40
C ALA A 226 -3.02 7.56 8.79
N LEU A 227 -4.28 7.48 8.41
CA LEU A 227 -4.82 6.34 7.67
C LEU A 227 -4.25 6.35 6.26
N LEU A 228 -3.49 5.34 5.93
CA LEU A 228 -2.89 5.17 4.61
C LEU A 228 -3.70 4.15 3.80
N SER A 229 -3.79 4.41 2.49
CA SER A 229 -4.41 3.46 1.57
C SER A 229 -3.61 2.16 1.52
N THR A 230 -4.30 1.03 1.60
CA THR A 230 -3.67 -0.28 1.44
C THR A 230 -3.21 -0.47 -0.01
N PRO A 231 -1.95 -0.89 -0.25
CA PRO A 231 -1.46 -1.18 -1.59
C PRO A 231 -2.01 -2.52 -2.09
N TYR A 232 -3.06 -2.47 -2.90
CA TYR A 232 -3.74 -3.66 -3.47
C TYR A 232 -3.36 -3.96 -4.92
N THR A 233 -2.80 -2.99 -5.67
CA THR A 233 -2.32 -3.23 -7.04
C THR A 233 -0.96 -3.91 -6.99
N CYS A 234 -0.87 -5.10 -7.58
CA CYS A 234 0.33 -5.93 -7.58
C CYS A 234 0.85 -6.15 -9.00
N LYS A 235 2.16 -5.95 -9.20
CA LYS A 235 2.88 -6.29 -10.43
C LYS A 235 4.13 -7.10 -10.09
N ARG A 236 4.50 -8.01 -10.99
CA ARG A 236 5.82 -8.63 -10.97
C ARG A 236 6.81 -7.68 -11.62
N PHE A 237 8.01 -7.57 -11.07
CA PHE A 237 9.07 -6.78 -11.67
C PHE A 237 10.36 -7.57 -11.90
N LYS A 238 11.14 -7.14 -12.87
CA LYS A 238 12.47 -7.67 -13.18
C LYS A 238 13.41 -6.52 -13.56
N ALA A 239 14.69 -6.70 -13.30
CA ALA A 239 15.72 -5.86 -13.87
C ALA A 239 15.76 -6.05 -15.40
N VAL A 240 15.84 -4.96 -16.16
CA VAL A 240 16.06 -5.01 -17.62
C VAL A 240 17.51 -5.43 -17.90
N LYS A 241 18.46 -4.88 -17.15
CA LYS A 241 19.88 -5.24 -17.25
C LYS A 241 20.26 -6.20 -16.12
N LYS A 242 20.87 -7.32 -16.50
CA LYS A 242 21.42 -8.27 -15.53
C LYS A 242 22.55 -7.61 -14.72
N GLY A 243 22.49 -7.75 -13.40
CA GLY A 243 23.44 -7.14 -12.46
C GLY A 243 22.96 -5.83 -11.81
N ASP A 244 21.79 -5.31 -12.21
CA ASP A 244 21.18 -4.15 -11.55
C ASP A 244 20.25 -4.52 -10.38
N GLU A 245 20.10 -5.82 -10.07
CA GLU A 245 19.16 -6.33 -9.05
C GLU A 245 19.41 -5.72 -7.67
N ASP A 246 20.68 -5.62 -7.25
CA ASP A 246 21.05 -5.03 -5.95
C ASP A 246 20.78 -3.55 -5.90
N LYS A 247 21.06 -2.81 -6.98
CA LYS A 247 20.77 -1.38 -7.08
C LYS A 247 19.27 -1.11 -7.02
N ILE A 248 18.47 -1.93 -7.73
CA ILE A 248 17.01 -1.85 -7.70
C ILE A 248 16.49 -2.11 -6.29
N SER A 249 17.00 -3.15 -5.63
CA SER A 249 16.61 -3.48 -4.25
C SER A 249 16.90 -2.33 -3.29
N GLN A 250 18.08 -1.73 -3.35
CA GLN A 250 18.45 -0.58 -2.53
C GLN A 250 17.60 0.66 -2.85
N ALA A 251 17.33 0.92 -4.14
CA ALA A 251 16.48 2.03 -4.56
C ALA A 251 15.05 1.87 -4.05
N LEU A 252 14.47 0.67 -4.20
CA LEU A 252 13.13 0.36 -3.71
C LEU A 252 13.04 0.44 -2.18
N ALA A 253 14.07 0.00 -1.44
CA ALA A 253 14.12 0.15 0.00
C ALA A 253 14.09 1.63 0.43
N LYS A 254 14.83 2.52 -0.25
CA LYS A 254 14.76 3.97 -0.02
C LYS A 254 13.37 4.52 -0.35
N MET A 255 12.78 4.13 -1.47
CA MET A 255 11.44 4.57 -1.87
C MET A 255 10.35 4.10 -0.90
N MET A 256 10.44 2.88 -0.36
CA MET A 256 9.53 2.39 0.70
C MET A 256 9.69 3.15 2.02
N SER A 257 10.85 3.77 2.27
CA SER A 257 11.02 4.65 3.43
C SER A 257 10.34 6.01 3.24
N GLU A 258 10.24 6.47 1.99
CA GLU A 258 9.52 7.71 1.62
C GLU A 258 8.01 7.50 1.54
N ASP A 259 7.60 6.36 0.99
CA ASP A 259 6.21 6.03 0.68
C ASP A 259 5.80 4.71 1.35
N LYS A 260 4.98 4.81 2.38
CA LYS A 260 4.46 3.68 3.15
C LYS A 260 3.38 2.88 2.42
N THR A 261 2.86 3.39 1.31
CA THR A 261 1.90 2.69 0.44
C THR A 261 2.60 1.85 -0.64
N LEU A 262 3.93 1.90 -0.71
CA LEU A 262 4.76 1.06 -1.57
C LEU A 262 5.26 -0.15 -0.78
N ARG A 263 5.07 -1.36 -1.31
CA ARG A 263 5.55 -2.59 -0.69
C ARG A 263 6.21 -3.50 -1.72
N VAL A 264 7.32 -4.11 -1.35
CA VAL A 264 8.04 -5.10 -2.16
C VAL A 264 8.08 -6.43 -1.43
N VAL A 265 7.80 -7.52 -2.14
CA VAL A 265 7.79 -8.88 -1.60
C VAL A 265 8.57 -9.80 -2.54
N ASN A 266 9.50 -10.57 -1.98
CA ASN A 266 10.16 -11.66 -2.67
C ASN A 266 9.35 -12.95 -2.47
N ASP A 267 8.69 -13.39 -3.52
CA ASP A 267 7.96 -14.65 -3.56
C ASP A 267 8.91 -15.78 -4.04
N SER A 268 9.60 -16.37 -3.10
CA SER A 268 10.57 -17.45 -3.37
C SER A 268 9.90 -18.70 -3.92
N ALA A 269 8.66 -19.00 -3.50
CA ALA A 269 7.90 -20.16 -3.94
C ALA A 269 7.65 -20.13 -5.46
N ASN A 270 7.31 -18.95 -5.99
CA ASN A 270 7.05 -18.78 -7.43
C ASN A 270 8.24 -18.14 -8.19
N ARG A 271 9.34 -17.93 -7.50
CA ARG A 271 10.57 -17.31 -8.05
C ARG A 271 10.25 -16.01 -8.77
N GLN A 272 9.66 -15.08 -8.05
CA GLN A 272 9.31 -13.76 -8.56
C GLN A 272 9.45 -12.68 -7.48
N SER A 273 9.74 -11.46 -7.92
CA SER A 273 9.70 -10.27 -7.08
C SER A 273 8.45 -9.47 -7.42
N LEU A 274 7.70 -9.12 -6.40
CA LEU A 274 6.42 -8.44 -6.50
C LEU A 274 6.53 -7.04 -5.92
N ILE A 275 5.89 -6.07 -6.59
CA ILE A 275 5.74 -4.70 -6.14
C ILE A 275 4.25 -4.38 -6.00
N TYR A 276 3.89 -3.81 -4.87
CA TYR A 276 2.53 -3.40 -4.54
C TYR A 276 2.44 -1.89 -4.42
N GLY A 277 1.37 -1.31 -4.95
CA GLY A 277 1.05 0.10 -4.86
C GLY A 277 -0.45 0.33 -4.83
N ILE A 278 -0.88 1.57 -4.64
CA ILE A 278 -2.30 1.93 -4.56
C ILE A 278 -3.01 1.96 -5.91
N GLY A 279 -2.28 1.85 -7.03
CA GLY A 279 -2.84 1.83 -8.38
C GLY A 279 -1.75 1.77 -9.44
N ASP A 280 -2.16 1.59 -10.71
CA ASP A 280 -1.22 1.50 -11.85
C ASP A 280 -0.40 2.78 -12.02
N GLN A 281 -1.03 3.96 -11.94
CA GLN A 281 -0.34 5.25 -11.99
C GLN A 281 0.73 5.39 -10.91
N HIS A 282 0.46 4.90 -9.69
CA HIS A 282 1.45 4.92 -8.62
C HIS A 282 2.68 4.10 -9.00
N LEU A 283 2.48 2.88 -9.51
CA LEU A 283 3.59 2.02 -9.95
C LEU A 283 4.36 2.63 -11.13
N ASP A 284 3.69 3.30 -12.07
CA ASP A 284 4.35 4.00 -13.18
C ASP A 284 5.23 5.15 -12.67
N ILE A 285 4.77 5.92 -11.68
CA ILE A 285 5.58 6.96 -11.01
C ILE A 285 6.81 6.34 -10.33
N VAL A 286 6.64 5.20 -9.67
CA VAL A 286 7.76 4.46 -9.05
C VAL A 286 8.78 4.05 -10.10
N MET A 287 8.34 3.50 -11.25
CA MET A 287 9.24 3.12 -12.35
C MET A 287 9.97 4.32 -12.94
N ASN A 288 9.28 5.44 -13.16
CA ASN A 288 9.90 6.67 -13.63
C ASN A 288 10.96 7.19 -12.63
N LYS A 289 10.67 7.17 -11.33
CA LYS A 289 11.66 7.54 -10.30
C LYS A 289 12.87 6.62 -10.29
N LEU A 290 12.70 5.29 -10.46
CA LEU A 290 13.81 4.35 -10.57
C LEU A 290 14.71 4.69 -11.76
N LYS A 291 14.11 5.00 -12.91
CA LYS A 291 14.84 5.37 -14.13
C LYS A 291 15.54 6.71 -14.01
N GLU A 292 14.82 7.75 -13.59
CA GLU A 292 15.34 9.12 -13.58
C GLU A 292 16.30 9.37 -12.42
N ARG A 293 15.95 8.93 -11.22
CA ARG A 293 16.70 9.23 -9.99
C ARG A 293 17.80 8.22 -9.69
N TYR A 294 17.53 6.93 -9.92
CA TYR A 294 18.45 5.85 -9.58
C TYR A 294 19.15 5.23 -10.78
N LYS A 295 18.81 5.67 -12.01
CA LYS A 295 19.43 5.22 -13.28
C LYS A 295 19.37 3.70 -13.47
N VAL A 296 18.26 3.07 -13.09
CA VAL A 296 17.96 1.66 -13.29
C VAL A 296 16.64 1.50 -14.01
N ASP A 297 16.58 0.57 -14.95
CA ASP A 297 15.38 0.24 -15.71
C ASP A 297 14.76 -1.07 -15.20
N VAL A 298 13.46 -1.07 -15.01
CA VAL A 298 12.67 -2.18 -14.48
C VAL A 298 11.49 -2.46 -15.40
N GLU A 299 11.28 -3.72 -15.73
CA GLU A 299 10.13 -4.19 -16.49
C GLU A 299 9.03 -4.69 -15.54
N LEU A 300 7.81 -4.20 -15.70
CA LEU A 300 6.63 -4.68 -15.00
C LEU A 300 5.87 -5.71 -15.84
N SER A 301 5.38 -6.74 -15.21
CA SER A 301 4.56 -7.78 -15.84
C SER A 301 3.49 -8.30 -14.87
N LYS A 302 2.53 -9.08 -15.37
CA LYS A 302 1.54 -9.75 -14.53
C LYS A 302 2.24 -10.72 -13.58
N PRO A 303 1.84 -10.77 -12.29
CA PRO A 303 2.35 -11.78 -11.35
C PRO A 303 2.04 -13.19 -11.82
N LYS A 304 2.92 -14.12 -11.49
CA LYS A 304 2.62 -15.54 -11.65
C LYS A 304 1.62 -15.95 -10.57
N VAL A 305 0.61 -16.70 -10.97
CA VAL A 305 -0.36 -17.27 -10.06
C VAL A 305 0.23 -18.52 -9.39
N PRO A 306 0.15 -18.68 -8.08
CA PRO A 306 0.69 -19.82 -7.35
C PRO A 306 -0.24 -21.04 -7.45
N PHE A 307 -0.38 -21.61 -8.65
CA PHE A 307 -1.11 -22.86 -8.83
C PHE A 307 -0.50 -23.99 -8.00
N ARG A 308 -1.32 -25.01 -7.69
CA ARG A 308 -0.92 -26.26 -7.10
C ARG A 308 -1.46 -27.42 -7.95
N GLU A 309 -0.84 -28.58 -7.81
CA GLU A 309 -1.34 -29.82 -8.42
C GLU A 309 -1.86 -30.75 -7.35
N THR A 310 -2.92 -31.48 -7.63
CA THR A 310 -3.45 -32.55 -6.77
C THR A 310 -4.07 -33.64 -7.63
N ILE A 311 -4.49 -34.74 -6.99
CA ILE A 311 -5.12 -35.88 -7.64
C ILE A 311 -6.57 -36.03 -7.15
N ARG A 312 -7.43 -36.64 -7.98
CA ARG A 312 -8.86 -36.85 -7.65
C ARG A 312 -9.22 -38.30 -7.43
N LYS A 313 -8.38 -39.24 -7.89
CA LYS A 313 -8.65 -40.68 -7.82
C LYS A 313 -7.48 -41.41 -7.20
N ASN A 314 -7.71 -42.64 -6.80
CA ASN A 314 -6.68 -43.54 -6.34
C ASN A 314 -5.99 -44.17 -7.55
N ALA A 315 -4.71 -44.44 -7.41
CA ALA A 315 -3.91 -45.17 -8.40
C ALA A 315 -2.91 -46.09 -7.70
N ASP A 316 -2.91 -47.38 -8.09
CA ASP A 316 -1.92 -48.35 -7.69
C ASP A 316 -0.92 -48.57 -8.83
N VAL A 317 0.34 -48.29 -8.55
CA VAL A 317 1.40 -48.30 -9.57
C VAL A 317 2.69 -48.98 -9.12
N GLU A 318 3.41 -49.46 -10.07
CA GLU A 318 4.74 -50.03 -9.92
C GLU A 318 5.78 -49.05 -10.48
N GLY A 319 6.83 -48.77 -9.71
CA GLY A 319 8.01 -48.03 -10.14
C GLY A 319 9.25 -48.90 -10.06
N LYS A 320 9.90 -49.16 -11.20
CA LYS A 320 11.09 -50.04 -11.29
C LYS A 320 12.23 -49.29 -11.93
N HIS A 321 13.30 -49.12 -11.17
CA HIS A 321 14.57 -48.61 -11.67
C HIS A 321 15.57 -49.76 -11.80
N LYS A 322 15.86 -50.15 -13.03
CA LYS A 322 16.87 -51.15 -13.32
C LYS A 322 17.84 -50.59 -14.36
N LYS A 323 19.12 -50.46 -14.00
CA LYS A 323 20.16 -49.99 -14.88
C LYS A 323 21.41 -50.89 -14.71
N GLN A 324 21.92 -51.41 -15.80
CA GLN A 324 23.12 -52.24 -15.81
C GLN A 324 24.07 -51.71 -16.89
N SER A 325 25.20 -51.15 -16.46
CA SER A 325 26.18 -50.53 -17.36
C SER A 325 27.61 -50.95 -16.96
N GLY A 326 27.84 -52.29 -16.90
CA GLY A 326 29.15 -52.86 -16.53
C GLY A 326 29.46 -52.78 -15.01
N GLY A 327 29.81 -53.89 -14.39
CA GLY A 327 30.08 -53.95 -12.94
C GLY A 327 28.80 -54.05 -12.11
N HIS A 328 28.76 -53.34 -10.96
CA HIS A 328 27.57 -53.30 -10.11
C HIS A 328 26.42 -52.59 -10.80
N GLY A 329 25.22 -53.24 -10.84
CA GLY A 329 23.99 -52.69 -11.38
C GLY A 329 23.29 -51.71 -10.40
N GLN A 330 22.22 -51.10 -10.86
CA GLN A 330 21.29 -50.34 -9.99
C GLN A 330 19.92 -50.99 -10.01
N TYR A 331 19.38 -51.33 -8.86
CA TYR A 331 18.07 -51.95 -8.77
C TYR A 331 17.26 -51.34 -7.64
N GLY A 332 16.07 -50.83 -7.96
CA GLY A 332 15.07 -50.34 -7.00
C GLY A 332 13.69 -50.63 -7.55
N HIS A 333 12.82 -51.22 -6.75
CA HIS A 333 11.46 -51.55 -7.15
C HIS A 333 10.49 -51.32 -6.00
N VAL A 334 9.49 -50.47 -6.26
CA VAL A 334 8.44 -50.10 -5.32
C VAL A 334 7.07 -50.28 -5.93
N LYS A 335 6.09 -50.74 -5.17
CA LYS A 335 4.66 -50.64 -5.49
C LYS A 335 4.02 -49.71 -4.52
N MET A 336 3.40 -48.70 -5.08
CA MET A 336 2.84 -47.58 -4.30
C MET A 336 1.40 -47.30 -4.70
N ARG A 337 0.63 -46.91 -3.70
CA ARG A 337 -0.72 -46.40 -3.88
C ARG A 337 -0.67 -44.90 -3.65
N PHE A 338 -1.31 -44.14 -4.53
CA PHE A 338 -1.53 -42.72 -4.39
C PHE A 338 -3.01 -42.44 -4.28
N GLU A 339 -3.39 -41.65 -3.26
CA GLU A 339 -4.77 -41.32 -2.93
C GLU A 339 -4.89 -39.84 -2.55
N PRO A 340 -6.04 -39.18 -2.78
CA PRO A 340 -6.27 -37.85 -2.18
C PRO A 340 -6.22 -37.94 -0.66
N SER A 341 -5.41 -37.09 0.00
CA SER A 341 -5.36 -37.05 1.48
C SER A 341 -6.55 -36.34 2.11
N GLY A 342 -7.20 -35.46 1.36
CA GLY A 342 -8.28 -34.59 1.87
C GLY A 342 -7.75 -33.31 2.53
N ASP A 343 -6.46 -33.24 2.84
CA ASP A 343 -5.80 -32.05 3.39
C ASP A 343 -4.95 -31.36 2.31
N LEU A 344 -5.40 -30.20 1.84
CA LEU A 344 -4.70 -29.39 0.82
C LEU A 344 -3.62 -28.46 1.41
N GLU A 345 -3.48 -28.40 2.73
CA GLU A 345 -2.43 -27.60 3.37
C GLU A 345 -1.10 -28.35 3.40
N THR A 346 -1.13 -29.67 3.46
CA THR A 346 0.07 -30.50 3.42
C THR A 346 0.40 -30.99 2.01
N PRO A 347 1.68 -30.96 1.61
CA PRO A 347 2.11 -31.46 0.29
C PRO A 347 1.79 -32.94 0.12
N TYR A 348 2.16 -33.77 1.07
CA TYR A 348 1.96 -35.21 1.02
C TYR A 348 1.92 -35.83 2.42
N GLU A 349 1.27 -37.02 2.52
CA GLU A 349 1.37 -37.95 3.63
C GLU A 349 2.08 -39.22 3.14
N PHE A 350 3.02 -39.74 3.91
CA PHE A 350 3.73 -40.99 3.56
C PHE A 350 3.41 -42.07 4.57
N GLU A 351 2.91 -43.20 4.08
CA GLU A 351 2.62 -44.38 4.88
C GLU A 351 3.35 -45.59 4.30
N GLN A 352 3.76 -46.49 5.19
CA GLN A 352 4.41 -47.74 4.82
C GLN A 352 3.68 -48.91 5.47
N VAL A 353 3.28 -49.88 4.64
CA VAL A 353 2.55 -51.09 5.09
C VAL A 353 3.19 -52.36 4.45
N VAL A 354 4.49 -52.31 4.18
CA VAL A 354 5.23 -53.43 3.56
C VAL A 354 5.28 -54.63 4.50
N VAL A 355 4.87 -55.81 4.01
CA VAL A 355 4.86 -57.08 4.76
C VAL A 355 5.97 -57.99 4.19
N GLY A 356 6.56 -58.82 5.05
CA GLY A 356 7.51 -59.88 4.66
C GLY A 356 8.88 -59.37 4.23
N GLY A 357 9.23 -58.08 4.45
CA GLY A 357 10.55 -57.55 4.13
C GLY A 357 10.82 -57.37 2.65
N ALA A 358 9.79 -57.28 1.81
CA ALA A 358 9.89 -57.10 0.35
C ALA A 358 10.73 -55.88 -0.03
N VAL A 359 10.64 -54.80 0.75
CA VAL A 359 11.54 -53.64 0.76
C VAL A 359 12.19 -53.53 2.14
N PRO A 360 13.50 -53.61 2.27
CA PRO A 360 14.21 -53.43 3.53
C PRO A 360 13.96 -52.03 4.16
N LYS A 361 13.76 -51.96 5.49
CA LYS A 361 13.42 -50.74 6.21
C LYS A 361 14.41 -49.59 6.02
N ASN A 362 15.68 -49.90 5.82
CA ASN A 362 16.74 -48.92 5.57
C ASN A 362 16.52 -48.11 4.28
N TYR A 363 15.70 -48.59 3.33
CA TYR A 363 15.38 -47.84 2.09
C TYR A 363 14.14 -47.01 2.17
N PHE A 364 13.30 -47.07 3.25
CA PHE A 364 12.13 -46.25 3.41
C PHE A 364 12.41 -44.74 3.41
N PRO A 365 13.47 -44.24 4.09
CA PRO A 365 13.86 -42.81 3.99
C PRO A 365 14.24 -42.39 2.57
N ALA A 366 14.78 -43.31 1.75
CA ALA A 366 15.12 -42.99 0.37
C ALA A 366 13.85 -42.91 -0.51
N VAL A 367 12.84 -43.72 -0.24
CA VAL A 367 11.52 -43.64 -0.88
C VAL A 367 10.88 -42.31 -0.56
N GLU A 368 10.85 -41.91 0.72
CA GLU A 368 10.28 -40.64 1.17
C GLU A 368 11.03 -39.45 0.57
N LYS A 369 12.37 -39.45 0.53
CA LYS A 369 13.15 -38.42 -0.17
C LYS A 369 12.79 -38.30 -1.66
N GLY A 370 12.47 -39.43 -2.31
CA GLY A 370 11.96 -39.41 -3.67
C GLY A 370 10.64 -38.71 -3.83
N LEU A 371 9.73 -38.91 -2.89
CA LEU A 371 8.43 -38.18 -2.83
C LEU A 371 8.64 -36.69 -2.57
N GLN A 372 9.49 -36.32 -1.60
CA GLN A 372 9.80 -34.93 -1.28
C GLN A 372 10.28 -34.13 -2.50
N GLU A 373 11.10 -34.73 -3.35
CA GLU A 373 11.53 -34.09 -4.58
C GLU A 373 10.42 -33.96 -5.62
N CYS A 374 9.57 -34.99 -5.71
CA CYS A 374 8.48 -35.01 -6.70
C CYS A 374 7.40 -33.98 -6.37
N VAL A 375 7.04 -33.79 -5.10
CA VAL A 375 6.00 -32.84 -4.70
C VAL A 375 6.39 -31.38 -4.89
N LEU A 376 7.69 -31.08 -4.97
CA LEU A 376 8.16 -29.72 -5.27
C LEU A 376 7.84 -29.30 -6.71
N LYS A 377 7.71 -30.26 -7.62
CA LYS A 377 7.48 -30.02 -9.04
C LYS A 377 6.63 -31.13 -9.62
N GLY A 378 5.32 -30.93 -9.61
CA GLY A 378 4.34 -31.90 -10.09
C GLY A 378 4.47 -32.26 -11.57
N PRO A 379 4.01 -33.46 -11.95
CA PRO A 379 4.16 -33.97 -13.33
C PRO A 379 3.22 -33.33 -14.35
N LEU A 380 2.08 -32.70 -13.90
CA LEU A 380 1.07 -32.17 -14.80
C LEU A 380 1.50 -30.85 -15.47
N ALA A 381 1.90 -29.87 -14.68
CA ALA A 381 2.25 -28.53 -15.17
C ALA A 381 3.47 -27.92 -14.42
N ALA A 382 4.20 -28.75 -13.68
CA ALA A 382 5.37 -28.37 -12.91
C ALA A 382 5.12 -27.42 -11.73
N TYR A 383 3.89 -27.38 -11.20
CA TYR A 383 3.56 -26.70 -9.95
C TYR A 383 3.76 -27.63 -8.74
N PRO A 384 3.94 -27.08 -7.54
CA PRO A 384 4.02 -27.88 -6.33
C PRO A 384 2.73 -28.71 -6.11
N VAL A 385 2.92 -29.94 -5.65
CA VAL A 385 1.81 -30.88 -5.36
C VAL A 385 1.36 -30.71 -3.94
N VAL A 386 0.03 -30.83 -3.69
CA VAL A 386 -0.59 -30.83 -2.39
C VAL A 386 -1.68 -31.90 -2.29
N GLY A 387 -1.97 -32.33 -1.08
CA GLY A 387 -3.11 -33.19 -0.81
C GLY A 387 -2.98 -34.64 -1.32
N VAL A 388 -1.77 -35.22 -1.31
CA VAL A 388 -1.51 -36.57 -1.80
C VAL A 388 -1.08 -37.47 -0.63
N LYS A 389 -1.78 -38.57 -0.41
CA LYS A 389 -1.34 -39.68 0.43
C LYS A 389 -0.65 -40.72 -0.44
N ALA A 390 0.59 -41.09 -0.07
CA ALA A 390 1.41 -42.06 -0.75
C ALA A 390 1.71 -43.24 0.18
N THR A 391 1.21 -44.42 -0.15
CA THR A 391 1.39 -45.64 0.65
C THR A 391 2.32 -46.60 -0.09
N LEU A 392 3.46 -46.92 0.52
CA LEU A 392 4.34 -48.02 0.04
C LEU A 392 3.85 -49.34 0.62
N TYR A 393 3.35 -50.24 -0.22
CA TYR A 393 2.77 -51.49 0.25
C TYR A 393 3.55 -52.76 -0.18
N ASP A 394 4.36 -52.71 -1.27
CA ASP A 394 5.13 -53.83 -1.73
C ASP A 394 6.34 -53.35 -2.56
N GLY A 395 7.21 -54.27 -2.98
CA GLY A 395 8.34 -53.99 -3.83
C GLY A 395 9.27 -55.21 -3.93
N SER A 396 10.50 -54.99 -4.37
CA SER A 396 11.56 -55.99 -4.29
C SER A 396 12.94 -55.32 -4.26
N TYR A 397 13.92 -56.00 -3.72
CA TYR A 397 15.30 -55.55 -3.70
C TYR A 397 16.24 -56.63 -4.26
N HIS A 398 17.42 -56.20 -4.63
CA HIS A 398 18.51 -57.08 -5.05
C HIS A 398 19.68 -56.95 -4.06
N PRO A 399 20.21 -58.07 -3.50
CA PRO A 399 21.22 -58.00 -2.42
C PRO A 399 22.47 -57.19 -2.75
N VAL A 400 22.84 -57.11 -4.03
CA VAL A 400 24.08 -56.44 -4.48
C VAL A 400 23.82 -55.12 -5.17
N ASP A 401 22.75 -55.03 -6.00
CA ASP A 401 22.52 -53.87 -6.88
C ASP A 401 21.54 -52.83 -6.30
N SER A 402 20.93 -53.12 -5.16
CA SER A 402 20.03 -52.16 -4.51
C SER A 402 20.76 -51.09 -3.70
N SER A 403 20.32 -49.85 -3.87
CA SER A 403 20.88 -48.67 -3.18
C SER A 403 19.79 -47.67 -2.89
N GLU A 404 20.06 -46.74 -1.95
CA GLU A 404 19.15 -45.63 -1.65
C GLU A 404 18.79 -44.83 -2.91
N MET A 405 19.77 -44.58 -3.76
CA MET A 405 19.57 -43.86 -5.02
C MET A 405 18.63 -44.64 -5.96
N ALA A 406 18.78 -45.98 -6.06
CA ALA A 406 17.92 -46.78 -6.91
C ALA A 406 16.45 -46.79 -6.41
N PHE A 407 16.22 -46.86 -5.10
CA PHE A 407 14.87 -46.77 -4.53
C PHE A 407 14.29 -45.37 -4.69
N LYS A 408 15.08 -44.33 -4.50
CA LYS A 408 14.66 -42.95 -4.77
C LYS A 408 14.19 -42.78 -6.23
N MET A 409 14.98 -43.27 -7.18
CA MET A 409 14.62 -43.23 -8.61
C MET A 409 13.38 -44.07 -8.93
N ALA A 410 13.23 -45.26 -8.31
CA ALA A 410 12.04 -46.06 -8.45
C ALA A 410 10.76 -45.34 -7.95
N THR A 411 10.88 -44.64 -6.84
CA THR A 411 9.81 -43.80 -6.29
C THR A 411 9.44 -42.65 -7.22
N ILE A 412 10.41 -41.95 -7.78
CA ILE A 412 10.18 -40.89 -8.77
C ILE A 412 9.41 -41.41 -9.99
N LEU A 413 9.77 -42.62 -10.48
CA LEU A 413 9.07 -43.26 -11.59
C LEU A 413 7.62 -43.65 -11.21
N ALA A 414 7.45 -44.25 -10.02
CA ALA A 414 6.14 -44.59 -9.48
C ALA A 414 5.26 -43.35 -9.32
N PHE A 415 5.79 -42.29 -8.70
CA PHE A 415 5.06 -41.05 -8.51
C PHE A 415 4.59 -40.43 -9.82
N LYS A 416 5.48 -40.27 -10.79
CA LYS A 416 5.14 -39.69 -12.11
C LYS A 416 4.01 -40.45 -12.79
N LYS A 417 4.07 -41.78 -12.78
CA LYS A 417 3.03 -42.64 -13.37
C LYS A 417 1.74 -42.55 -12.56
N GLY A 418 1.80 -42.83 -11.25
CA GLY A 418 0.64 -42.87 -10.38
C GLY A 418 -0.09 -41.56 -10.29
N PHE A 419 0.64 -40.45 -10.26
CA PHE A 419 0.05 -39.13 -10.25
C PHE A 419 -0.77 -38.86 -11.52
N MET A 420 -0.25 -39.23 -12.69
CA MET A 420 -0.97 -39.06 -13.96
C MET A 420 -2.17 -40.02 -14.09
N ASP A 421 -2.06 -41.24 -13.59
CA ASP A 421 -3.16 -42.22 -13.59
C ASP A 421 -4.26 -41.87 -12.61
N ALA A 422 -3.95 -41.10 -11.55
CA ALA A 422 -4.87 -40.67 -10.50
C ALA A 422 -5.74 -39.42 -10.87
N SER A 423 -5.88 -39.10 -12.15
CA SER A 423 -6.66 -37.96 -12.63
C SER A 423 -6.21 -36.64 -12.00
N PRO A 424 -5.01 -36.13 -12.32
CA PRO A 424 -4.47 -34.92 -11.75
C PRO A 424 -5.25 -33.68 -12.19
N VAL A 425 -5.29 -32.68 -11.32
CA VAL A 425 -5.92 -31.36 -11.58
C VAL A 425 -5.07 -30.24 -11.04
N LEU A 426 -5.25 -29.07 -11.65
CA LEU A 426 -4.69 -27.81 -11.13
C LEU A 426 -5.66 -27.18 -10.14
N LEU A 427 -5.13 -26.72 -9.02
CA LEU A 427 -5.81 -25.88 -8.05
C LEU A 427 -5.37 -24.43 -8.28
N GLU A 428 -6.33 -23.54 -8.38
CA GLU A 428 -6.09 -22.10 -8.41
C GLU A 428 -6.32 -21.48 -7.02
N PRO A 429 -5.53 -20.50 -6.61
CA PRO A 429 -5.75 -19.80 -5.35
C PRO A 429 -7.00 -18.92 -5.44
N ILE A 430 -7.83 -19.03 -4.44
CA ILE A 430 -8.99 -18.15 -4.23
C ILE A 430 -8.62 -17.12 -3.18
N VAL A 431 -8.95 -15.87 -3.42
CA VAL A 431 -8.75 -14.76 -2.50
C VAL A 431 -10.07 -14.21 -2.02
N SER A 432 -10.18 -13.96 -0.73
CA SER A 432 -11.30 -13.24 -0.16
C SER A 432 -11.04 -11.74 -0.31
N MET A 433 -12.01 -11.03 -0.88
CA MET A 433 -11.91 -9.59 -1.12
C MET A 433 -13.15 -8.87 -0.59
N LYS A 434 -12.93 -7.64 -0.16
CA LYS A 434 -13.97 -6.71 0.26
C LYS A 434 -13.92 -5.47 -0.62
N VAL A 435 -15.03 -5.15 -1.27
CA VAL A 435 -15.19 -3.99 -2.15
C VAL A 435 -16.25 -3.08 -1.55
N THR A 436 -15.87 -1.84 -1.24
CA THR A 436 -16.81 -0.83 -0.71
C THR A 436 -17.06 0.21 -1.78
N VAL A 437 -18.31 0.41 -2.15
CA VAL A 437 -18.75 1.34 -3.20
C VAL A 437 -20.03 2.06 -2.78
N PRO A 438 -20.32 3.24 -3.34
CA PRO A 438 -21.63 3.87 -3.18
C PRO A 438 -22.76 2.94 -3.64
N ASP A 439 -23.89 2.96 -2.95
CA ASP A 439 -25.02 2.03 -3.14
C ASP A 439 -25.47 1.90 -4.60
N LYS A 440 -25.43 2.99 -5.35
CA LYS A 440 -25.81 3.02 -6.78
C LYS A 440 -24.96 2.11 -7.67
N PHE A 441 -23.72 1.77 -7.28
CA PHE A 441 -22.81 0.92 -8.05
C PHE A 441 -22.80 -0.55 -7.60
N THR A 442 -23.57 -0.92 -6.57
CA THR A 442 -23.58 -2.28 -6.01
C THR A 442 -23.94 -3.33 -7.06
N GLY A 443 -24.93 -3.06 -7.91
CA GLY A 443 -25.35 -3.98 -8.97
C GLY A 443 -24.27 -4.23 -10.04
N ASP A 444 -23.60 -3.18 -10.47
CA ASP A 444 -22.54 -3.26 -11.48
C ASP A 444 -21.33 -4.05 -10.95
N VAL A 445 -20.94 -3.79 -9.71
CA VAL A 445 -19.84 -4.51 -9.04
C VAL A 445 -20.18 -5.99 -8.86
N MET A 446 -21.39 -6.34 -8.44
CA MET A 446 -21.83 -7.74 -8.35
C MET A 446 -21.80 -8.44 -9.71
N GLY A 447 -22.27 -7.76 -10.76
CA GLY A 447 -22.24 -8.26 -12.12
C GLY A 447 -20.82 -8.52 -12.62
N ASP A 448 -19.89 -7.62 -12.30
CA ASP A 448 -18.48 -7.78 -12.67
C ASP A 448 -17.79 -8.90 -11.88
N LEU A 449 -18.02 -9.00 -10.56
CA LEU A 449 -17.48 -10.09 -9.74
C LEU A 449 -17.96 -11.46 -10.25
N ASN A 450 -19.22 -11.59 -10.65
CA ASN A 450 -19.75 -12.83 -11.22
C ASN A 450 -19.07 -13.16 -12.56
N LYS A 451 -18.82 -12.19 -13.44
CA LYS A 451 -18.05 -12.37 -14.69
C LYS A 451 -16.63 -12.88 -14.40
N ARG A 452 -16.03 -12.47 -13.29
CA ARG A 452 -14.71 -12.89 -12.81
C ARG A 452 -14.73 -14.22 -12.05
N ARG A 453 -15.77 -15.01 -12.19
CA ARG A 453 -15.96 -16.29 -11.48
C ARG A 453 -15.94 -16.12 -9.95
N GLY A 454 -16.26 -14.93 -9.48
CA GLY A 454 -16.35 -14.62 -8.06
C GLY A 454 -17.64 -15.15 -7.44
N ARG A 455 -17.55 -15.57 -6.17
CA ARG A 455 -18.68 -15.96 -5.35
C ARG A 455 -18.93 -14.88 -4.31
N VAL A 456 -20.02 -14.14 -4.46
CA VAL A 456 -20.44 -13.15 -3.45
C VAL A 456 -20.90 -13.88 -2.19
N LEU A 457 -20.33 -13.54 -1.05
CA LEU A 457 -20.62 -14.13 0.26
C LEU A 457 -21.63 -13.31 1.06
N GLY A 458 -21.55 -11.98 0.95
CA GLY A 458 -22.42 -11.08 1.68
C GLY A 458 -22.28 -9.63 1.24
N MET A 459 -23.23 -8.81 1.69
CA MET A 459 -23.26 -7.37 1.49
C MET A 459 -23.64 -6.70 2.80
N THR A 460 -22.93 -5.62 3.14
CA THR A 460 -23.18 -4.86 4.36
C THR A 460 -23.22 -3.38 4.01
N PRO A 461 -24.40 -2.74 4.08
CA PRO A 461 -24.50 -1.30 3.89
C PRO A 461 -23.88 -0.57 5.10
N ASP A 462 -23.29 0.60 4.87
CA ASP A 462 -22.84 1.50 5.92
C ASP A 462 -23.86 2.65 6.11
N HIS A 463 -23.67 3.46 7.17
CA HIS A 463 -24.53 4.62 7.46
C HIS A 463 -24.23 5.84 6.57
N GLN A 464 -23.27 5.73 5.65
CA GLN A 464 -22.79 6.82 4.78
C GLN A 464 -23.23 6.65 3.31
N GLY A 465 -24.14 5.72 3.03
CA GLY A 465 -24.63 5.46 1.66
C GLY A 465 -23.66 4.64 0.81
N ASN A 466 -22.80 3.83 1.43
CA ASN A 466 -21.98 2.87 0.72
C ASN A 466 -22.34 1.43 1.14
N THR A 467 -22.11 0.50 0.23
CA THR A 467 -22.25 -0.94 0.49
C THR A 467 -20.91 -1.63 0.35
N SER A 468 -20.55 -2.43 1.34
CA SER A 468 -19.40 -3.33 1.32
C SER A 468 -19.83 -4.72 0.83
N ILE A 469 -19.21 -5.19 -0.26
CA ILE A 469 -19.45 -6.50 -0.87
C ILE A 469 -18.27 -7.40 -0.53
N GLU A 470 -18.55 -8.56 0.07
CA GLU A 470 -17.56 -9.59 0.37
C GLU A 470 -17.70 -10.73 -0.63
N ALA A 471 -16.57 -11.13 -1.26
CA ALA A 471 -16.57 -12.16 -2.28
C ALA A 471 -15.28 -12.97 -2.28
N ASP A 472 -15.39 -14.26 -2.61
CA ASP A 472 -14.27 -15.12 -2.94
C ASP A 472 -14.07 -15.13 -4.46
N VAL A 473 -12.87 -14.76 -4.93
CA VAL A 473 -12.58 -14.62 -6.35
C VAL A 473 -11.26 -15.29 -6.69
N PRO A 474 -11.14 -16.01 -7.84
CA PRO A 474 -9.88 -16.54 -8.29
C PRO A 474 -8.83 -15.45 -8.46
N GLN A 475 -7.63 -15.66 -7.90
CA GLN A 475 -6.56 -14.66 -7.93
C GLN A 475 -6.20 -14.20 -9.35
N LEU A 476 -6.32 -15.08 -10.34
CA LEU A 476 -6.06 -14.76 -11.74
C LEU A 476 -6.99 -13.65 -12.27
N GLU A 477 -8.22 -13.58 -11.80
CA GLU A 477 -9.26 -12.67 -12.28
C GLU A 477 -9.22 -11.29 -11.63
N ILE A 478 -8.45 -11.12 -10.54
CA ILE A 478 -8.38 -9.83 -9.84
C ILE A 478 -7.25 -8.91 -10.32
N TYR A 479 -6.38 -9.38 -11.23
CA TYR A 479 -5.33 -8.52 -11.75
C TYR A 479 -5.92 -7.39 -12.61
N GLY A 480 -5.65 -6.14 -12.20
CA GLY A 480 -6.20 -4.95 -12.82
C GLY A 480 -7.60 -4.57 -12.33
N TYR A 481 -8.21 -5.34 -11.43
CA TYR A 481 -9.54 -5.08 -10.90
C TYR A 481 -9.71 -3.67 -10.33
N SER A 482 -8.68 -3.16 -9.64
CA SER A 482 -8.72 -1.80 -9.07
C SER A 482 -8.83 -0.70 -10.12
N THR A 483 -8.28 -0.92 -11.30
CA THR A 483 -8.38 0.02 -12.44
C THR A 483 -9.76 -0.09 -13.07
N ASP A 484 -10.26 -1.30 -13.26
CA ASP A 484 -11.59 -1.55 -13.83
C ASP A 484 -12.69 -1.00 -12.89
N LEU A 485 -12.58 -1.22 -11.59
CA LEU A 485 -13.52 -0.68 -10.58
C LEU A 485 -13.60 0.85 -10.59
N ARG A 486 -12.49 1.55 -10.83
CA ARG A 486 -12.47 3.02 -10.92
C ARG A 486 -13.07 3.55 -12.22
N SER A 487 -13.16 2.72 -13.24
CA SER A 487 -13.77 3.11 -14.53
C SER A 487 -15.28 2.80 -14.61
N MET A 488 -15.84 2.10 -13.64
CA MET A 488 -17.28 1.89 -13.45
C MET A 488 -17.92 3.11 -12.80
#